data_70ab67a0e28fb71b395427c074348bbe
#
_entry.id   70ab67a0e28fb71b395427c074348bbe
#
_cell.length_a   1.000
_cell.length_b   1.000
_cell.length_c   1.000
_cell.angle_alpha   90.00
_cell.angle_beta   90.00
_cell.angle_gamma   90.00
#
_symmetry.space_group_name_H-M   'P 1'
#
loop_
_entity.id
_entity.type
_entity.pdbx_description
1 polymer ?
#
loop_
_entity_poly.entity_id
_entity_poly.type
_entity_poly.pdbx_seq_one_letter_code
_entity_poly.pdbx_strand_id
1 'polypeptide(L)'
;MGYKLLSVNSNPKIDKSNKVSEKYWSCIMHLRPISTKICPYQDIAKCKDACLNTAGLGGVYPSIQKARQKKTDLFLNDRDEFMQVLVKDIHTFLRACKRKDKKPAIRLNGTSDIQWEYIEIDGYENIFTMFPDVQFYDYTKIPTRKIDHIPNYHLTW
;
A
#
# COMPACT_ATOMS: atom_id res chain seq x y z
N MET A 1 -4.25 -8.81 19.69
CA MET A 1 -3.16 -8.01 19.06
C MET A 1 -3.67 -7.54 17.72
N GLY A 2 -3.84 -6.23 17.54
CA GLY A 2 -4.39 -5.70 16.29
C GLY A 2 -3.37 -5.82 15.15
N TYR A 3 -3.84 -6.15 13.96
CA TYR A 3 -3.05 -6.09 12.73
C TYR A 3 -2.60 -4.64 12.48
N LYS A 4 -1.37 -4.47 12.00
CA LYS A 4 -0.88 -3.20 11.48
C LYS A 4 -0.52 -3.40 10.00
N LEU A 5 -1.24 -2.70 9.12
CA LEU A 5 -1.06 -2.82 7.67
C LEU A 5 0.02 -1.87 7.15
N LEU A 6 -0.03 -0.59 7.57
CA LEU A 6 0.89 0.44 7.13
C LEU A 6 2.17 0.47 7.97
N SER A 7 3.30 0.69 7.32
CA SER A 7 4.61 0.85 7.97
C SER A 7 5.32 2.11 7.50
N VAL A 8 5.96 2.79 8.45
CA VAL A 8 6.70 4.04 8.23
C VAL A 8 8.20 3.78 8.15
N ASN A 9 8.75 2.97 9.08
CA ASN A 9 10.19 2.82 9.28
C ASN A 9 10.73 1.44 8.89
N SER A 10 9.89 0.52 8.42
CA SER A 10 10.31 -0.85 8.08
C SER A 10 10.78 -1.01 6.64
N ASN A 11 10.71 0.03 5.82
CA ASN A 11 11.20 0.04 4.45
C ASN A 11 12.32 1.07 4.31
N PRO A 12 13.56 0.64 3.97
CA PRO A 12 14.72 1.55 3.89
C PRO A 12 14.52 2.72 2.91
N LYS A 13 13.80 2.51 1.81
CA LYS A 13 13.52 3.59 0.83
C LYS A 13 12.57 4.63 1.41
N ILE A 14 11.52 4.20 2.10
CA ILE A 14 10.57 5.09 2.78
C ILE A 14 11.25 5.82 3.92
N ASP A 15 12.04 5.13 4.73
CA ASP A 15 12.80 5.73 5.83
C ASP A 15 13.79 6.81 5.32
N LYS A 16 14.53 6.51 4.25
CA LYS A 16 15.42 7.48 3.60
C LYS A 16 14.63 8.69 3.06
N SER A 17 13.53 8.46 2.37
CA SER A 17 12.65 9.52 1.86
C SER A 17 12.12 10.40 2.99
N ASN A 18 11.69 9.82 4.08
CA ASN A 18 11.16 10.54 5.24
C ASN A 18 12.21 11.38 5.97
N LYS A 19 13.49 10.99 5.93
CA LYS A 19 14.61 11.75 6.52
C LYS A 19 14.96 13.00 5.72
N VAL A 20 14.81 12.96 4.38
CA VAL A 20 15.20 14.07 3.51
C VAL A 20 14.03 14.95 3.08
N SER A 21 12.78 14.45 3.15
CA SER A 21 11.62 15.25 2.78
C SER A 21 11.24 16.23 3.87
N GLU A 22 11.24 17.52 3.54
CA GLU A 22 10.73 18.56 4.43
C GLU A 22 9.21 18.63 4.45
N LYS A 23 8.57 18.28 3.35
CA LYS A 23 7.13 18.47 3.12
C LYS A 23 6.29 17.25 3.44
N TYR A 24 6.74 16.05 3.08
CA TYR A 24 5.94 14.83 3.15
C TYR A 24 6.48 13.83 4.17
N TRP A 25 5.55 13.13 4.83
CA TRP A 25 5.83 11.92 5.60
C TRP A 25 5.13 10.74 4.94
N SER A 26 5.89 9.71 4.61
CA SER A 26 5.38 8.60 3.81
C SER A 26 5.24 7.32 4.62
N CYS A 27 4.24 6.51 4.28
CA CYS A 27 4.11 5.14 4.74
C CYS A 27 3.77 4.19 3.57
N ILE A 28 3.96 2.89 3.80
CA ILE A 28 3.81 1.87 2.78
C ILE A 28 3.16 0.62 3.35
N MET A 29 2.37 -0.05 2.51
CA MET A 29 1.84 -1.39 2.78
C MET A 29 2.50 -2.42 1.88
N HIS A 30 2.81 -3.58 2.45
CA HIS A 30 3.33 -4.72 1.71
C HIS A 30 2.42 -5.92 1.89
N LEU A 31 1.92 -6.47 0.79
CA LEU A 31 1.22 -7.74 0.72
C LEU A 31 2.10 -8.78 0.01
N ARG A 32 1.85 -10.06 0.25
CA ARG A 32 2.51 -11.13 -0.48
C ARG A 32 1.78 -11.39 -1.79
N PRO A 33 2.44 -11.28 -2.96
CA PRO A 33 1.79 -11.40 -4.27
C PRO A 33 1.62 -12.88 -4.67
N ILE A 34 0.75 -13.60 -3.96
CA ILE A 34 0.54 -15.06 -4.15
C ILE A 34 -0.56 -15.41 -5.15
N SER A 35 -1.32 -14.43 -5.62
CA SER A 35 -2.42 -14.66 -6.54
C SER A 35 -2.66 -13.48 -7.48
N THR A 36 -3.39 -13.72 -8.56
CA THR A 36 -3.86 -12.69 -9.50
C THR A 36 -4.81 -11.67 -8.85
N LYS A 37 -5.45 -12.00 -7.73
CA LYS A 37 -6.24 -11.03 -6.94
C LYS A 37 -5.37 -9.96 -6.27
N ILE A 38 -4.07 -10.24 -6.06
CA ILE A 38 -3.10 -9.31 -5.47
C ILE A 38 -2.25 -8.64 -6.54
N CYS A 39 -1.85 -9.38 -7.58
CA CYS A 39 -1.06 -8.92 -8.72
C CYS A 39 -1.66 -9.47 -10.02
N PRO A 40 -2.65 -8.80 -10.62
CA PRO A 40 -3.35 -9.30 -11.81
C PRO A 40 -2.44 -9.58 -13.01
N TYR A 41 -1.38 -8.79 -13.17
CA TYR A 41 -0.45 -8.86 -14.32
C TYR A 41 0.86 -9.60 -14.03
N GLN A 42 0.96 -10.31 -12.90
CA GLN A 42 2.22 -10.97 -12.50
C GLN A 42 2.78 -11.95 -13.55
N ASP A 43 1.90 -12.68 -14.23
CA ASP A 43 2.28 -13.67 -15.24
C ASP A 43 2.54 -13.01 -16.60
N ILE A 44 1.71 -12.03 -16.99
CA ILE A 44 1.84 -11.26 -18.24
C ILE A 44 3.12 -10.42 -18.23
N ALA A 45 3.38 -9.72 -17.13
CA ALA A 45 4.56 -8.88 -16.96
C ALA A 45 5.83 -9.69 -16.65
N LYS A 46 5.74 -11.03 -16.51
CA LYS A 46 6.84 -11.94 -16.16
C LYS A 46 7.66 -11.47 -14.95
N CYS A 47 7.01 -10.75 -14.02
CA CYS A 47 7.70 -10.16 -12.87
C CYS A 47 7.76 -11.10 -11.65
N LYS A 48 7.19 -12.30 -11.74
CA LYS A 48 7.14 -13.27 -10.64
C LYS A 48 8.54 -13.67 -10.16
N ASP A 49 9.46 -13.89 -11.09
CA ASP A 49 10.83 -14.36 -10.78
C ASP A 49 11.74 -13.24 -10.26
N ALA A 50 11.46 -11.99 -10.68
CA ALA A 50 12.20 -10.79 -10.25
C ALA A 50 11.38 -9.89 -9.31
N CYS A 51 10.44 -10.47 -8.56
CA CYS A 51 9.51 -9.72 -7.73
C CYS A 51 10.20 -9.02 -6.56
N LEU A 52 9.85 -7.77 -6.32
CA LEU A 52 10.30 -7.01 -5.14
C LEU A 52 9.94 -7.68 -3.80
N ASN A 53 8.95 -8.59 -3.81
CA ASN A 53 8.59 -9.36 -2.61
C ASN A 53 9.71 -10.31 -2.16
N THR A 54 10.45 -10.86 -3.12
CA THR A 54 11.57 -11.80 -2.88
C THR A 54 12.94 -11.14 -2.98
N ALA A 55 12.98 -9.84 -3.27
CA ALA A 55 14.22 -9.07 -3.35
C ALA A 55 14.61 -8.46 -1.99
N GLY A 56 15.91 -8.24 -1.79
CA GLY A 56 16.48 -7.61 -0.60
C GLY A 56 16.07 -8.28 0.71
N LEU A 57 15.78 -7.51 1.73
CA LEU A 57 15.41 -8.03 3.06
C LEU A 57 14.17 -8.93 3.05
N GLY A 58 13.24 -8.71 2.11
CA GLY A 58 12.05 -9.57 1.95
C GLY A 58 12.40 -11.00 1.54
N GLY A 59 13.45 -11.18 0.73
CA GLY A 59 13.93 -12.51 0.35
C GLY A 59 14.75 -13.22 1.44
N VAL A 60 15.37 -12.44 2.32
CA VAL A 60 16.30 -12.97 3.35
C VAL A 60 15.57 -13.37 4.64
N TYR A 61 14.59 -12.56 5.08
CA TYR A 61 13.96 -12.76 6.39
C TYR A 61 12.57 -13.42 6.31
N PRO A 62 12.42 -14.69 6.76
CA PRO A 62 11.13 -15.40 6.78
C PRO A 62 10.03 -14.66 7.58
N SER A 63 10.41 -13.89 8.60
CA SER A 63 9.47 -13.11 9.41
C SER A 63 8.76 -12.03 8.59
N ILE A 64 9.46 -11.41 7.63
CA ILE A 64 8.87 -10.43 6.71
C ILE A 64 7.84 -11.11 5.81
N GLN A 65 8.17 -12.28 5.27
CA GLN A 65 7.25 -13.05 4.43
C GLN A 65 6.00 -13.50 5.20
N LYS A 66 6.18 -13.97 6.45
CA LYS A 66 5.05 -14.33 7.34
C LYS A 66 4.15 -13.14 7.63
N ALA A 67 4.72 -11.96 7.89
CA ALA A 67 3.96 -10.74 8.13
C ALA A 67 3.17 -10.29 6.89
N ARG A 68 3.79 -10.35 5.70
CA ARG A 68 3.11 -10.06 4.42
C ARG A 68 2.01 -11.08 4.13
N GLN A 69 2.27 -12.37 4.38
CA GLN A 69 1.29 -13.45 4.22
C GLN A 69 0.05 -13.19 5.07
N LYS A 70 0.20 -12.93 6.37
CA LYS A 70 -0.94 -12.64 7.26
C LYS A 70 -1.81 -11.49 6.76
N LYS A 71 -1.21 -10.42 6.25
CA LYS A 71 -1.95 -9.29 5.67
C LYS A 71 -2.69 -9.70 4.39
N THR A 72 -2.04 -10.51 3.56
CA THR A 72 -2.66 -11.04 2.33
C THR A 72 -3.81 -11.97 2.64
N ASP A 73 -3.67 -12.86 3.63
CA ASP A 73 -4.72 -13.77 4.06
C ASP A 73 -5.93 -12.98 4.57
N LEU A 74 -5.72 -11.94 5.38
CA LEU A 74 -6.79 -11.07 5.82
C LEU A 74 -7.49 -10.38 4.64
N PHE A 75 -6.74 -9.85 3.69
CA PHE A 75 -7.30 -9.22 2.49
C PHE A 75 -8.14 -10.18 1.63
N LEU A 76 -7.74 -11.45 1.55
CA LEU A 76 -8.42 -12.45 0.72
C LEU A 76 -9.62 -13.10 1.40
N ASN A 77 -9.56 -13.27 2.73
CA ASN A 77 -10.55 -14.04 3.48
C ASN A 77 -11.54 -13.16 4.25
N ASP A 78 -11.14 -11.95 4.65
CA ASP A 78 -12.01 -10.99 5.36
C ASP A 78 -11.67 -9.57 4.89
N ARG A 79 -12.25 -9.20 3.76
CA ARG A 79 -12.03 -7.91 3.11
C ARG A 79 -12.52 -6.76 3.98
N ASP A 80 -13.64 -6.93 4.66
CA ASP A 80 -14.25 -5.88 5.48
C ASP A 80 -13.38 -5.58 6.70
N GLU A 81 -12.93 -6.61 7.42
CA GLU A 81 -11.97 -6.42 8.52
C GLU A 81 -10.67 -5.77 8.02
N PHE A 82 -10.15 -6.23 6.88
CA PHE A 82 -8.94 -5.63 6.30
C PHE A 82 -9.12 -4.13 6.05
N MET A 83 -10.23 -3.73 5.44
CA MET A 83 -10.50 -2.32 5.12
C MET A 83 -10.69 -1.48 6.39
N GLN A 84 -11.35 -2.00 7.42
CA GLN A 84 -11.49 -1.32 8.72
C GLN A 84 -10.13 -1.12 9.40
N VAL A 85 -9.25 -2.12 9.36
CA VAL A 85 -7.88 -1.99 9.87
C VAL A 85 -7.09 -0.96 9.06
N LEU A 86 -7.24 -0.93 7.74
CA LEU A 86 -6.58 0.04 6.87
C LEU A 86 -7.00 1.47 7.21
N VAL A 87 -8.28 1.72 7.35
CA VAL A 87 -8.83 3.04 7.75
C VAL A 87 -8.28 3.48 9.11
N LYS A 88 -8.27 2.59 10.09
CA LYS A 88 -7.70 2.86 11.42
C LYS A 88 -6.21 3.20 11.36
N ASP A 89 -5.46 2.48 10.54
CA ASP A 89 -4.03 2.73 10.34
C ASP A 89 -3.79 4.08 9.65
N ILE A 90 -4.61 4.43 8.64
CA ILE A 90 -4.55 5.74 7.98
C ILE A 90 -4.79 6.85 9.00
N HIS A 91 -5.86 6.79 9.78
CA HIS A 91 -6.12 7.78 10.82
C HIS A 91 -4.97 7.91 11.83
N THR A 92 -4.37 6.79 12.21
CA THR A 92 -3.20 6.80 13.11
C THR A 92 -2.00 7.48 12.46
N PHE A 93 -1.78 7.20 11.17
CA PHE A 93 -0.72 7.84 10.39
C PHE A 93 -0.94 9.34 10.21
N LEU A 94 -2.18 9.78 9.92
CA LEU A 94 -2.54 11.19 9.80
C LEU A 94 -2.26 11.96 11.09
N ARG A 95 -2.61 11.39 12.26
CA ARG A 95 -2.26 12.01 13.56
C ARG A 95 -0.73 12.14 13.75
N ALA A 96 0.03 11.17 13.29
CA ALA A 96 1.50 11.24 13.32
C ALA A 96 2.06 12.30 12.38
N CYS A 97 1.50 12.43 11.17
CA CYS A 97 1.88 13.50 10.22
C CYS A 97 1.60 14.88 10.80
N LYS A 98 0.42 15.09 11.39
CA LYS A 98 0.05 16.37 12.05
C LYS A 98 1.04 16.75 13.15
N ARG A 99 1.45 15.79 14.00
CA ARG A 99 2.45 16.07 15.05
C ARG A 99 3.84 16.44 14.51
N LYS A 100 4.15 16.06 13.27
CA LYS A 100 5.43 16.32 12.61
C LYS A 100 5.36 17.53 11.66
N ASP A 101 4.20 18.16 11.54
CA ASP A 101 3.92 19.21 10.55
C ASP A 101 4.29 18.77 9.12
N LYS A 102 3.90 17.55 8.75
CA LYS A 102 4.16 16.94 7.44
C LYS A 102 2.86 16.54 6.75
N LYS A 103 2.84 16.67 5.42
CA LYS A 103 1.73 16.17 4.60
C LYS A 103 1.82 14.63 4.47
N PRO A 104 0.69 13.90 4.57
CA PRO A 104 0.69 12.47 4.42
C PRO A 104 0.91 12.05 2.96
N ALA A 105 1.73 11.03 2.75
CA ALA A 105 1.85 10.33 1.48
C ALA A 105 1.79 8.81 1.71
N ILE A 106 0.86 8.11 1.07
CA ILE A 106 0.59 6.70 1.32
C ILE A 106 0.80 5.88 0.05
N ARG A 107 1.60 4.81 0.17
CA ARG A 107 1.77 3.81 -0.87
C ARG A 107 1.08 2.52 -0.46
N LEU A 108 0.00 2.14 -1.16
CA LEU A 108 -0.78 0.94 -0.85
C LEU A 108 -0.21 -0.32 -1.52
N ASN A 109 0.37 -0.19 -2.70
CA ASN A 109 0.95 -1.29 -3.48
C ASN A 109 2.48 -1.35 -3.36
N GLY A 110 3.00 -1.68 -2.18
CA GLY A 110 4.43 -1.85 -1.97
C GLY A 110 5.02 -3.07 -2.68
N THR A 111 4.28 -4.18 -2.69
CA THR A 111 4.60 -5.45 -3.33
C THR A 111 3.37 -6.12 -3.95
N SER A 112 2.37 -5.33 -4.31
CA SER A 112 1.12 -5.74 -4.94
C SER A 112 0.78 -4.79 -6.09
N ASP A 113 -0.26 -5.09 -6.85
CA ASP A 113 -0.81 -4.22 -7.90
C ASP A 113 -2.34 -4.27 -7.88
N ILE A 114 -2.90 -4.05 -6.68
CA ILE A 114 -4.34 -4.03 -6.45
C ILE A 114 -4.91 -2.73 -7.01
N GLN A 115 -6.04 -2.86 -7.70
CA GLN A 115 -6.80 -1.72 -8.23
C GLN A 115 -7.74 -1.19 -7.14
N TRP A 116 -7.18 -0.40 -6.20
CA TRP A 116 -7.90 0.16 -5.05
C TRP A 116 -9.03 1.11 -5.44
N GLU A 117 -8.99 1.66 -6.65
CA GLU A 117 -10.01 2.53 -7.22
C GLU A 117 -11.36 1.86 -7.41
N TYR A 118 -11.41 0.52 -7.42
CA TYR A 118 -12.63 -0.28 -7.57
C TYR A 118 -13.07 -0.97 -6.27
N ILE A 119 -12.50 -0.60 -5.13
CA ILE A 119 -12.84 -1.19 -3.83
C ILE A 119 -13.63 -0.18 -3.01
N GLU A 120 -14.93 -0.39 -2.93
CA GLU A 120 -15.83 0.41 -2.10
C GLU A 120 -15.54 0.21 -0.61
N ILE A 121 -15.78 1.27 0.18
CA ILE A 121 -15.62 1.22 1.63
C ILE A 121 -16.55 2.23 2.33
N ASP A 122 -17.34 1.75 3.28
CA ASP A 122 -18.18 2.58 4.17
C ASP A 122 -19.03 3.63 3.42
N GLY A 123 -19.57 3.27 2.24
CA GLY A 123 -20.36 4.16 1.40
C GLY A 123 -19.57 5.11 0.50
N TYR A 124 -18.24 5.06 0.54
CA TYR A 124 -17.35 5.74 -0.42
C TYR A 124 -17.01 4.83 -1.59
N GLU A 125 -16.86 5.40 -2.79
CA GLU A 125 -16.47 4.65 -3.99
C GLU A 125 -15.13 3.92 -3.81
N ASN A 126 -14.21 4.50 -3.05
CA ASN A 126 -12.91 3.91 -2.77
C ASN A 126 -12.21 4.65 -1.61
N ILE A 127 -11.05 4.12 -1.21
CA ILE A 127 -10.24 4.69 -0.14
C ILE A 127 -9.72 6.12 -0.44
N PHE A 128 -9.57 6.47 -1.71
CA PHE A 128 -9.09 7.81 -2.12
C PHE A 128 -10.16 8.88 -1.91
N THR A 129 -11.41 8.55 -2.23
CA THR A 129 -12.56 9.45 -2.00
C THR A 129 -12.87 9.59 -0.52
N MET A 130 -12.60 8.57 0.29
CA MET A 130 -12.73 8.63 1.75
C MET A 130 -11.68 9.56 2.39
N PHE A 131 -10.50 9.69 1.79
CA PHE A 131 -9.39 10.50 2.31
C PHE A 131 -8.89 11.52 1.27
N PRO A 132 -9.69 12.53 0.90
CA PRO A 132 -9.37 13.44 -0.21
C PRO A 132 -8.13 14.31 0.02
N ASP A 133 -7.76 14.59 1.26
CA ASP A 133 -6.58 15.39 1.62
C ASP A 133 -5.28 14.58 1.75
N VAL A 134 -5.35 13.26 1.50
CA VAL A 134 -4.19 12.37 1.55
C VAL A 134 -3.65 12.15 0.15
N GLN A 135 -2.35 12.34 -0.04
CA GLN A 135 -1.70 11.96 -1.29
C GLN A 135 -1.44 10.46 -1.30
N PHE A 136 -2.04 9.76 -2.25
CA PHE A 136 -1.72 8.37 -2.56
C PHE A 136 -0.84 8.28 -3.80
N TYR A 137 0.05 7.28 -3.85
CA TYR A 137 0.90 7.03 -5.00
C TYR A 137 1.30 5.57 -5.07
N ASP A 138 1.35 5.01 -6.27
CA ASP A 138 1.75 3.63 -6.50
C ASP A 138 2.49 3.46 -7.84
N TYR A 139 3.02 2.25 -8.04
CA TYR A 139 3.53 1.77 -9.32
C TYR A 139 2.63 0.65 -9.81
N THR A 140 2.41 0.59 -11.13
CA THR A 140 1.55 -0.43 -11.72
C THR A 140 2.21 -1.08 -12.93
N LYS A 141 1.85 -2.33 -13.20
CA LYS A 141 2.14 -3.04 -14.45
C LYS A 141 0.89 -3.23 -15.32
N ILE A 142 -0.24 -2.67 -14.89
CA ILE A 142 -1.50 -2.74 -15.60
C ILE A 142 -1.61 -1.56 -16.57
N PRO A 143 -1.49 -1.77 -17.90
CA PRO A 143 -1.40 -0.68 -18.87
C PRO A 143 -2.70 0.10 -19.05
N THR A 144 -3.83 -0.53 -18.75
CA THR A 144 -5.17 0.03 -18.99
C THR A 144 -5.76 0.72 -17.77
N ARG A 145 -4.97 0.89 -16.71
CA ARG A 145 -5.43 1.50 -15.46
C ARG A 145 -5.67 3.00 -15.65
N LYS A 146 -6.91 3.45 -15.42
CA LYS A 146 -7.32 4.84 -15.59
C LYS A 146 -7.70 5.43 -14.24
N ILE A 147 -6.97 6.43 -13.79
CA ILE A 147 -7.18 7.10 -12.50
C ILE A 147 -7.25 8.63 -12.61
N ASP A 148 -7.36 9.16 -13.83
CA ASP A 148 -7.36 10.61 -14.08
C ASP A 148 -8.47 11.37 -13.34
N HIS A 149 -9.54 10.65 -12.98
CA HIS A 149 -10.67 11.16 -12.20
C HIS A 149 -10.41 11.19 -10.68
N ILE A 150 -9.26 10.68 -10.21
CA ILE A 150 -8.90 10.61 -8.78
C ILE A 150 -7.74 11.57 -8.50
N PRO A 151 -8.01 12.81 -8.07
CA PRO A 151 -7.02 13.89 -8.02
C PRO A 151 -5.90 13.67 -7.00
N ASN A 152 -6.15 12.87 -5.97
CA ASN A 152 -5.19 12.58 -4.90
C ASN A 152 -4.50 11.21 -5.04
N TYR A 153 -4.62 10.56 -6.20
CA TYR A 153 -3.93 9.30 -6.49
C TYR A 153 -3.01 9.43 -7.72
N HIS A 154 -1.76 9.07 -7.58
CA HIS A 154 -0.77 9.11 -8.65
C HIS A 154 -0.22 7.72 -8.95
N LEU A 155 -0.25 7.31 -10.22
CA LEU A 155 0.33 6.06 -10.71
C LEU A 155 1.55 6.32 -11.58
N THR A 156 2.60 5.52 -11.35
CA THR A 156 3.80 5.48 -12.19
C THR A 156 3.92 4.09 -12.85
N TRP A 157 4.33 4.08 -14.09
CA TRP A 157 4.63 2.91 -14.91
C TRP A 157 6.06 2.40 -14.72
#